data_2683528ec503f14102c1434436901778
#
_entry.id   2683528ec503f14102c1434436901778
#
_cell.length_a   1.000
_cell.length_b   1.000
_cell.length_c   1.000
_cell.angle_alpha   90.00
_cell.angle_beta   90.00
_cell.angle_gamma   90.00
#
_symmetry.space_group_name_H-M   'P 1'
#
loop_
_entity.id
_entity.type
_entity.pdbx_description
1 polymer ?
#
loop_
_entity_poly.entity_id
_entity_poly.type
_entity_poly.pdbx_seq_one_letter_code
_entity_poly.pdbx_strand_id
1 'polypeptide(L)'
;MRKGGIRLYYQLSRSLTSIKRGDITAFSRIAAVLPPEMLETENLPEALLPPEQPRLGRGCRLSIEADRIRGTVQLPAKGKAPEKRVSFVWWKDCILFVDPDGVAKMCIDRIRAMRPHHADGADDLLMDFFLALVQEDLTEIQSLEDRISALEQAVLCEKTEKFINQISVVRKELNQRSRYYTQLTDMAATIQENAGELLDTCSQSRLQYVMRRLNRLYDETQMLREYAS
;
A
#
# COMPACT_ATOMS: atom_id res chain seq x y z
N MET A 1 -3.04 -25.43 13.14
CA MET A 1 -4.15 -24.52 13.49
C MET A 1 -4.25 -23.49 12.38
N ARG A 2 -5.30 -23.55 11.53
CA ARG A 2 -5.57 -22.52 10.52
C ARG A 2 -5.96 -21.23 11.25
N LYS A 3 -5.16 -20.17 11.13
CA LYS A 3 -5.56 -18.84 11.59
C LYS A 3 -6.75 -18.44 10.73
N GLY A 4 -7.94 -18.50 11.28
CA GLY A 4 -9.15 -18.00 10.61
C GLY A 4 -8.92 -16.53 10.31
N GLY A 5 -8.81 -16.19 9.03
CA GLY A 5 -8.64 -14.80 8.58
C GLY A 5 -9.84 -13.96 9.01
N ILE A 6 -9.59 -12.72 9.38
CA ILE A 6 -10.63 -11.79 9.85
C ILE A 6 -11.35 -11.23 8.61
N ARG A 7 -12.67 -11.34 8.59
CA ARG A 7 -13.55 -10.67 7.60
C ARG A 7 -13.92 -9.30 8.15
N LEU A 8 -13.68 -8.27 7.39
CA LEU A 8 -14.04 -6.92 7.78
C LEU A 8 -14.80 -6.26 6.63
N TYR A 9 -15.93 -5.64 6.98
CA TYR A 9 -16.73 -4.84 6.06
C TYR A 9 -16.92 -3.45 6.65
N TYR A 10 -16.79 -2.46 5.80
CA TYR A 10 -16.94 -1.08 6.17
C TYR A 10 -17.89 -0.39 5.20
N GLN A 11 -18.82 0.38 5.74
CA GLN A 11 -19.60 1.31 4.95
C GLN A 11 -18.79 2.54 4.65
N LEU A 12 -18.71 2.91 3.37
CA LEU A 12 -18.09 4.15 2.91
C LEU A 12 -19.12 5.28 3.10
N SER A 13 -18.90 6.09 4.08
CA SER A 13 -19.63 7.31 4.40
C SER A 13 -18.63 8.27 5.01
N ARG A 14 -19.06 9.44 5.49
CA ARG A 14 -18.18 10.41 6.19
C ARG A 14 -17.28 9.80 7.26
N SER A 15 -17.53 8.56 7.66
CA SER A 15 -16.67 7.74 8.52
C SER A 15 -16.69 6.30 8.03
N LEU A 16 -15.53 5.62 8.09
CA LEU A 16 -15.44 4.18 7.84
C LEU A 16 -16.07 3.42 9.01
N THR A 17 -17.37 3.14 8.90
CA THR A 17 -18.12 2.42 9.95
C THR A 17 -18.07 0.93 9.67
N SER A 18 -17.60 0.15 10.65
CA SER A 18 -17.65 -1.31 10.55
C SER A 18 -19.09 -1.79 10.52
N ILE A 19 -19.42 -2.64 9.56
CA ILE A 19 -20.76 -3.22 9.37
C ILE A 19 -20.69 -4.75 9.37
N LYS A 20 -21.83 -5.40 9.64
CA LYS A 20 -21.94 -6.85 9.51
C LYS A 20 -22.31 -7.21 8.07
N ARG A 21 -21.93 -8.41 7.63
CA ARG A 21 -22.28 -8.92 6.30
C ARG A 21 -23.78 -8.82 5.99
N GLY A 22 -24.64 -9.12 6.98
CA GLY A 22 -26.09 -9.07 6.81
C GLY A 22 -26.67 -7.68 6.54
N ASP A 23 -25.91 -6.63 6.83
CA ASP A 23 -26.33 -5.23 6.62
C ASP A 23 -25.94 -4.71 5.22
N ILE A 24 -25.26 -5.53 4.42
CA ILE A 24 -24.82 -5.19 3.07
C ILE A 24 -26.03 -5.26 2.13
N THR A 25 -26.40 -4.13 1.57
CA THR A 25 -27.42 -4.03 0.52
C THR A 25 -26.78 -3.90 -0.85
N ALA A 26 -27.51 -4.24 -1.93
CA ALA A 26 -27.02 -4.18 -3.30
C ALA A 26 -26.54 -2.78 -3.74
N PHE A 27 -26.91 -1.72 -3.01
CA PHE A 27 -26.57 -0.32 -3.30
C PHE A 27 -25.64 0.31 -2.25
N SER A 28 -25.07 -0.50 -1.37
CA SER A 28 -24.19 0.03 -0.32
C SER A 28 -22.81 0.38 -0.90
N ARG A 29 -22.30 1.53 -0.54
CA ARG A 29 -20.88 1.88 -0.73
C ARG A 29 -20.07 1.11 0.29
N ILE A 30 -19.20 0.18 -0.16
CA ILE A 30 -18.58 -0.79 0.73
C ILE A 30 -17.09 -0.92 0.46
N ALA A 31 -16.34 -0.99 1.55
CA ALA A 31 -15.01 -1.57 1.56
C ALA A 31 -15.05 -2.93 2.26
N ALA A 32 -14.53 -3.96 1.60
CA ALA A 32 -14.35 -5.29 2.17
C ALA A 32 -12.87 -5.64 2.29
N VAL A 33 -12.49 -6.26 3.41
CA VAL A 33 -11.14 -6.82 3.62
C VAL A 33 -11.30 -8.29 3.91
N LEU A 34 -10.81 -9.13 3.01
CA LEU A 34 -10.96 -10.57 3.07
C LEU A 34 -9.61 -11.26 2.95
N PRO A 35 -9.39 -12.35 3.70
CA PRO A 35 -8.26 -13.22 3.44
C PRO A 35 -8.52 -14.05 2.17
N PRO A 36 -7.48 -14.49 1.44
CA PRO A 36 -7.64 -15.22 0.18
C PRO A 36 -8.54 -16.46 0.27
N GLU A 37 -8.47 -17.20 1.39
CA GLU A 37 -9.21 -18.45 1.61
C GLU A 37 -10.73 -18.25 1.69
N MET A 38 -11.16 -16.99 1.84
CA MET A 38 -12.58 -16.67 1.99
C MET A 38 -13.24 -16.13 0.73
N LEU A 39 -12.49 -15.89 -0.32
CA LEU A 39 -13.02 -15.38 -1.59
C LEU A 39 -14.06 -16.33 -2.20
N GLU A 40 -13.77 -17.64 -2.17
CA GLU A 40 -14.67 -18.66 -2.73
C GLU A 40 -15.96 -18.85 -1.92
N THR A 41 -15.93 -18.51 -0.63
CA THR A 41 -17.09 -18.68 0.28
C THR A 41 -17.97 -17.44 0.36
N GLU A 42 -17.50 -16.32 -0.15
CA GLU A 42 -18.25 -15.08 -0.19
C GLU A 42 -18.98 -14.97 -1.53
N ASN A 43 -20.28 -14.72 -1.48
CA ASN A 43 -21.08 -14.43 -2.67
C ASN A 43 -20.84 -12.98 -3.09
N LEU A 44 -19.64 -12.71 -3.62
CA LEU A 44 -19.25 -11.39 -4.11
C LEU A 44 -19.69 -11.21 -5.56
N PRO A 45 -20.04 -9.99 -5.99
CA PRO A 45 -20.22 -9.69 -7.40
C PRO A 45 -18.97 -10.12 -8.19
N GLU A 46 -19.17 -10.74 -9.36
CA GLU A 46 -18.07 -11.20 -10.22
C GLU A 46 -17.05 -10.08 -10.52
N ALA A 47 -17.56 -8.86 -10.66
CA ALA A 47 -16.74 -7.67 -10.86
C ALA A 47 -15.72 -7.39 -9.73
N LEU A 48 -15.99 -7.83 -8.50
CA LEU A 48 -15.10 -7.68 -7.35
C LEU A 48 -14.16 -8.89 -7.16
N LEU A 49 -14.36 -9.97 -7.91
CA LEU A 49 -13.46 -11.10 -7.81
C LEU A 49 -12.08 -10.71 -8.33
N PRO A 50 -11.01 -11.02 -7.59
CA PRO A 50 -9.66 -10.82 -8.10
C PRO A 50 -9.48 -11.68 -9.36
N PRO A 51 -8.62 -11.26 -10.31
CA PRO A 51 -8.28 -12.12 -11.43
C PRO A 51 -7.72 -13.45 -10.89
N GLU A 52 -7.99 -14.54 -11.62
CA GLU A 52 -7.35 -15.84 -11.34
C GLU A 52 -5.88 -15.59 -11.06
N GLN A 53 -5.40 -16.10 -9.94
CA GLN A 53 -4.12 -15.79 -9.29
C GLN A 53 -3.08 -15.25 -10.28
N PRO A 54 -2.72 -13.96 -10.23
CA PRO A 54 -1.69 -13.44 -11.10
C PRO A 54 -0.44 -14.25 -10.79
N ARG A 55 0.10 -14.93 -11.81
CA ARG A 55 1.37 -15.64 -11.71
C ARG A 55 2.32 -14.75 -10.95
N LEU A 56 2.82 -15.24 -9.83
CA LEU A 56 3.63 -14.59 -8.81
C LEU A 56 4.78 -13.75 -9.41
N GLY A 57 4.44 -12.56 -9.92
CA GLY A 57 5.43 -11.56 -10.24
C GLY A 57 5.77 -10.76 -8.99
N ARG A 58 7.04 -10.50 -8.76
CA ARG A 58 7.49 -9.60 -7.69
C ARG A 58 7.13 -8.16 -8.03
N GLY A 59 6.69 -7.38 -7.03
CA GLY A 59 6.46 -5.94 -7.12
C GLY A 59 5.00 -5.51 -7.14
N CYS A 60 4.78 -4.20 -7.33
CA CYS A 60 3.46 -3.62 -7.45
C CYS A 60 2.98 -3.68 -8.90
N ARG A 61 1.68 -3.87 -9.09
CA ARG A 61 1.05 -3.98 -10.41
C ARG A 61 -0.35 -3.37 -10.39
N LEU A 62 -0.74 -2.79 -11.52
CA LEU A 62 -2.08 -2.27 -11.74
C LEU A 62 -2.61 -2.76 -13.09
N SER A 63 -3.90 -3.01 -13.17
CA SER A 63 -4.66 -3.26 -14.39
C SER A 63 -5.93 -2.43 -14.33
N ILE A 64 -6.21 -1.69 -15.40
CA ILE A 64 -7.42 -0.90 -15.57
C ILE A 64 -8.24 -1.54 -16.66
N GLU A 65 -9.48 -1.87 -16.32
CA GLU A 65 -10.50 -2.36 -17.23
C GLU A 65 -11.59 -1.26 -17.37
N ALA A 66 -12.50 -1.39 -18.30
CA ALA A 66 -13.48 -0.34 -18.59
C ALA A 66 -14.30 0.13 -17.36
N ASP A 67 -14.56 -0.76 -16.40
CA ASP A 67 -15.43 -0.50 -15.25
C ASP A 67 -14.76 -0.74 -13.90
N ARG A 68 -13.46 -1.14 -13.87
CA ARG A 68 -12.77 -1.53 -12.64
C ARG A 68 -11.27 -1.32 -12.69
N ILE A 69 -10.68 -1.12 -11.52
CA ILE A 69 -9.24 -1.08 -11.33
C ILE A 69 -8.84 -2.22 -10.41
N ARG A 70 -7.83 -2.97 -10.81
CA ARG A 70 -7.23 -4.04 -10.01
C ARG A 70 -5.78 -3.74 -9.76
N GLY A 71 -5.35 -3.92 -8.52
CA GLY A 71 -3.96 -3.68 -8.15
C GLY A 71 -3.44 -4.69 -7.16
N THR A 72 -2.13 -4.87 -7.18
CA THR A 72 -1.39 -5.59 -6.14
C THR A 72 -0.24 -4.73 -5.68
N VAL A 73 -0.11 -4.56 -4.38
CA VAL A 73 0.99 -3.85 -3.74
C VAL A 73 1.82 -4.85 -2.94
N GLN A 74 3.13 -4.81 -3.16
CA GLN A 74 4.10 -5.59 -2.42
C GLN A 74 4.98 -4.64 -1.61
N LEU A 75 4.82 -4.64 -0.30
CA LEU A 75 5.63 -3.85 0.61
C LEU A 75 7.03 -4.48 0.74
N PRO A 76 8.08 -3.67 0.78
CA PRO A 76 9.43 -4.18 1.00
C PRO A 76 9.57 -4.84 2.37
N ALA A 77 10.48 -5.78 2.47
CA ALA A 77 10.87 -6.37 3.75
C ALA A 77 11.43 -5.28 4.67
N LYS A 78 11.10 -5.37 5.97
CA LYS A 78 11.63 -4.47 7.00
C LYS A 78 12.49 -5.26 7.97
N GLY A 79 13.80 -5.08 7.91
CA GLY A 79 14.75 -5.82 8.73
C GLY A 79 14.62 -7.34 8.53
N LYS A 80 14.17 -8.06 9.57
CA LYS A 80 13.92 -9.52 9.50
C LYS A 80 12.49 -9.89 9.11
N ALA A 81 11.58 -8.90 9.03
CA ALA A 81 10.19 -9.17 8.64
C ALA A 81 10.12 -9.41 7.11
N PRO A 82 9.35 -10.42 6.67
CA PRO A 82 9.21 -10.71 5.25
C PRO A 82 8.48 -9.61 4.51
N GLU A 83 8.59 -9.61 3.20
CA GLU A 83 7.74 -8.83 2.31
C GLU A 83 6.27 -9.15 2.59
N LYS A 84 5.42 -8.13 2.53
CA LYS A 84 3.97 -8.27 2.71
C LYS A 84 3.25 -7.91 1.43
N ARG A 85 2.08 -8.48 1.22
CA ARG A 85 1.30 -8.26 0.01
C ARG A 85 -0.15 -7.96 0.34
N VAL A 86 -0.75 -7.14 -0.51
CA VAL A 86 -2.18 -6.89 -0.53
C VAL A 86 -2.61 -6.68 -1.97
N SER A 87 -3.75 -7.21 -2.34
CA SER A 87 -4.38 -6.93 -3.63
C SER A 87 -5.69 -6.20 -3.41
N PHE A 88 -6.10 -5.39 -4.39
CA PHE A 88 -7.38 -4.70 -4.35
C PHE A 88 -8.09 -4.75 -5.69
N VAL A 89 -9.39 -4.67 -5.63
CA VAL A 89 -10.28 -4.44 -6.78
C VAL A 89 -11.19 -3.29 -6.41
N TRP A 90 -11.14 -2.23 -7.19
CA TRP A 90 -12.07 -1.12 -7.10
C TRP A 90 -13.05 -1.18 -8.27
N TRP A 91 -14.33 -1.14 -7.97
CA TRP A 91 -15.42 -1.18 -8.93
C TRP A 91 -16.57 -0.30 -8.45
N LYS A 92 -16.89 0.75 -9.21
CA LYS A 92 -17.94 1.73 -8.82
C LYS A 92 -17.74 2.23 -7.38
N ASP A 93 -18.77 2.09 -6.56
CA ASP A 93 -18.78 2.51 -5.16
C ASP A 93 -18.21 1.47 -4.19
N CYS A 94 -17.57 0.40 -4.71
CA CYS A 94 -17.07 -0.71 -3.90
C CYS A 94 -15.58 -0.90 -4.06
N ILE A 95 -14.90 -1.26 -2.97
CA ILE A 95 -13.52 -1.71 -3.00
C ILE A 95 -13.35 -2.98 -2.18
N LEU A 96 -12.70 -3.98 -2.77
CA LEU A 96 -12.33 -5.21 -2.10
C LEU A 96 -10.81 -5.27 -1.94
N PHE A 97 -10.36 -5.50 -0.72
CA PHE A 97 -8.97 -5.84 -0.42
C PHE A 97 -8.85 -7.34 -0.14
N VAL A 98 -7.92 -7.99 -0.81
CA VAL A 98 -7.49 -9.36 -0.52
C VAL A 98 -6.20 -9.26 0.28
N ASP A 99 -6.27 -9.59 1.55
CA ASP A 99 -5.25 -9.25 2.54
C ASP A 99 -4.72 -10.47 3.29
N PRO A 100 -3.72 -11.19 2.72
CA PRO A 100 -3.12 -12.33 3.39
C PRO A 100 -2.24 -11.94 4.58
N ASP A 101 -1.69 -10.72 4.58
CA ASP A 101 -0.63 -10.30 5.49
C ASP A 101 -1.04 -9.19 6.46
N GLY A 102 -2.32 -8.80 6.47
CA GLY A 102 -2.88 -7.77 7.35
C GLY A 102 -2.52 -6.34 6.97
N VAL A 103 -2.12 -6.10 5.72
CA VAL A 103 -1.73 -4.77 5.21
C VAL A 103 -2.92 -3.85 5.08
N ALA A 104 -4.01 -4.32 4.41
CA ALA A 104 -5.21 -3.50 4.25
C ALA A 104 -5.85 -3.17 5.59
N LYS A 105 -5.92 -4.16 6.48
CA LYS A 105 -6.40 -3.92 7.85
C LYS A 105 -5.60 -2.84 8.56
N MET A 106 -4.27 -2.93 8.52
CA MET A 106 -3.37 -1.91 9.10
C MET A 106 -3.63 -0.52 8.51
N CYS A 107 -3.74 -0.42 7.19
CA CYS A 107 -4.01 0.87 6.52
C CYS A 107 -5.37 1.44 6.91
N ILE A 108 -6.42 0.62 6.94
CA ILE A 108 -7.76 1.07 7.34
C ILE A 108 -7.78 1.51 8.81
N ASP A 109 -7.12 0.78 9.71
CA ASP A 109 -7.01 1.18 11.12
C ASP A 109 -6.29 2.54 11.25
N ARG A 110 -5.24 2.80 10.45
CA ARG A 110 -4.56 4.10 10.38
C ARG A 110 -5.47 5.21 9.86
N ILE A 111 -6.18 4.97 8.75
CA ILE A 111 -7.12 5.93 8.16
C ILE A 111 -8.19 6.31 9.19
N ARG A 112 -8.76 5.34 9.89
CA ARG A 112 -9.75 5.57 10.95
C ARG A 112 -9.21 6.35 12.13
N ALA A 113 -7.96 6.13 12.52
CA ALA A 113 -7.31 6.85 13.61
C ALA A 113 -7.00 8.30 13.28
N MET A 114 -6.71 8.59 12.00
CA MET A 114 -6.34 9.94 11.59
C MET A 114 -7.51 10.90 11.47
N ARG A 115 -8.70 10.42 11.03
CA ARG A 115 -9.89 11.29 10.95
C ARG A 115 -11.21 10.56 10.67
N PRO A 116 -12.33 11.11 11.14
CA PRO A 116 -13.68 10.65 10.81
C PRO A 116 -14.23 11.14 9.45
N HIS A 117 -13.45 11.76 8.52
CA HIS A 117 -14.07 12.63 7.51
C HIS A 117 -13.68 12.45 6.04
N HIS A 118 -13.00 11.36 5.60
CA HIS A 118 -12.40 11.44 4.27
C HIS A 118 -12.72 10.36 3.25
N ALA A 119 -13.41 9.31 3.57
CA ALA A 119 -13.75 8.29 2.60
C ALA A 119 -15.25 8.30 2.27
N ASP A 120 -15.71 9.33 1.57
CA ASP A 120 -17.10 9.37 1.09
C ASP A 120 -17.32 8.39 -0.08
N GLY A 121 -16.25 7.99 -0.78
CA GLY A 121 -16.25 7.06 -1.90
C GLY A 121 -15.15 5.99 -1.83
N ALA A 122 -15.23 5.02 -2.74
CA ALA A 122 -14.21 3.99 -2.87
C ALA A 122 -12.89 4.54 -3.47
N ASP A 123 -12.99 5.56 -4.30
CA ASP A 123 -11.89 6.34 -4.85
C ASP A 123 -11.12 7.08 -3.76
N ASP A 124 -11.82 7.79 -2.87
CA ASP A 124 -11.23 8.45 -1.72
C ASP A 124 -10.50 7.46 -0.81
N LEU A 125 -11.14 6.32 -0.53
CA LEU A 125 -10.50 5.28 0.29
C LEU A 125 -9.25 4.72 -0.37
N LEU A 126 -9.24 4.57 -1.70
CA LEU A 126 -8.05 4.12 -2.43
C LEU A 126 -6.90 5.12 -2.31
N MET A 127 -7.18 6.43 -2.38
CA MET A 127 -6.16 7.47 -2.19
C MET A 127 -5.63 7.46 -0.76
N ASP A 128 -6.52 7.36 0.23
CA ASP A 128 -6.12 7.25 1.64
C ASP A 128 -5.33 5.97 1.91
N PHE A 129 -5.67 4.88 1.24
CA PHE A 129 -4.92 3.63 1.33
C PHE A 129 -3.48 3.79 0.82
N PHE A 130 -3.25 4.44 -0.33
CA PHE A 130 -1.90 4.73 -0.81
C PHE A 130 -1.11 5.59 0.18
N LEU A 131 -1.73 6.62 0.76
CA LEU A 131 -1.09 7.46 1.78
C LEU A 131 -0.76 6.69 3.06
N ALA A 132 -1.67 5.82 3.51
CA ALA A 132 -1.48 5.00 4.70
C ALA A 132 -0.38 3.94 4.54
N LEU A 133 -0.17 3.43 3.31
CA LEU A 133 0.93 2.50 3.00
C LEU A 133 2.29 3.12 3.31
N VAL A 134 2.47 4.40 3.01
CA VAL A 134 3.76 5.11 3.12
C VAL A 134 3.83 6.11 4.27
N GLN A 135 2.88 6.04 5.20
CA GLN A 135 2.75 7.02 6.28
C GLN A 135 4.01 7.13 7.14
N GLU A 136 4.61 5.99 7.48
CA GLU A 136 5.78 5.90 8.37
C GLU A 136 7.11 5.88 7.62
N ASP A 137 7.08 5.87 6.29
CA ASP A 137 8.26 5.61 5.49
C ASP A 137 9.32 6.71 5.59
N LEU A 138 8.93 7.97 5.85
CA LEU A 138 9.90 9.04 6.09
C LEU A 138 10.72 8.77 7.37
N THR A 139 10.07 8.34 8.44
CA THR A 139 10.75 7.96 9.69
C THR A 139 11.67 6.76 9.50
N GLU A 140 11.26 5.81 8.66
CA GLU A 140 12.09 4.67 8.30
C GLU A 140 13.32 5.07 7.49
N ILE A 141 13.19 6.04 6.57
CA ILE A 141 14.33 6.59 5.80
C ILE A 141 15.29 7.29 6.75
N GLN A 142 14.80 8.10 7.67
CA GLN A 142 15.62 8.75 8.71
C GLN A 142 16.37 7.72 9.58
N SER A 143 15.71 6.62 9.95
CA SER A 143 16.38 5.53 10.68
C SER A 143 17.49 4.85 9.88
N LEU A 144 17.37 4.80 8.54
CA LEU A 144 18.45 4.30 7.68
C LEU A 144 19.62 5.29 7.63
N GLU A 145 19.35 6.59 7.61
CA GLU A 145 20.37 7.65 7.69
C GLU A 145 21.17 7.56 8.99
N ASP A 146 20.47 7.43 10.13
CA ASP A 146 21.13 7.25 11.44
C ASP A 146 22.02 6.00 11.46
N ARG A 147 21.56 4.91 10.82
CA ARG A 147 22.37 3.68 10.72
C ARG A 147 23.61 3.87 9.85
N ILE A 148 23.54 4.62 8.76
CA ILE A 148 24.70 4.95 7.92
C ILE A 148 25.70 5.77 8.73
N SER A 149 25.26 6.84 9.39
CA SER A 149 26.10 7.70 10.22
C SER A 149 26.78 6.93 11.35
N ALA A 150 26.07 6.01 12.00
CA ALA A 150 26.64 5.15 13.04
C ALA A 150 27.71 4.19 12.46
N LEU A 151 27.51 3.70 11.24
CA LEU A 151 28.48 2.85 10.55
C LEU A 151 29.74 3.61 10.17
N GLU A 152 29.64 4.85 9.71
CA GLU A 152 30.80 5.70 9.42
C GLU A 152 31.65 5.97 10.66
N GLN A 153 30.99 6.29 11.78
CA GLN A 153 31.70 6.48 13.05
C GLN A 153 32.42 5.20 13.50
N ALA A 154 31.82 4.02 13.27
CA ALA A 154 32.42 2.75 13.64
C ALA A 154 33.67 2.40 12.80
N VAL A 155 33.72 2.84 11.55
CA VAL A 155 34.91 2.68 10.68
C VAL A 155 36.09 3.46 11.20
N LEU A 156 35.86 4.67 11.68
CA LEU A 156 36.92 5.50 12.30
C LEU A 156 37.53 4.85 13.55
N CYS A 157 36.84 3.86 14.14
CA CYS A 157 37.26 3.10 15.30
C CYS A 157 37.80 1.69 14.98
N GLU A 158 38.29 1.43 13.75
CA GLU A 158 38.98 0.18 13.30
C GLU A 158 38.13 -1.11 13.25
N LYS A 159 36.81 -1.05 13.06
CA LYS A 159 35.96 -2.23 12.92
C LYS A 159 35.51 -2.52 11.48
N THR A 160 36.45 -2.62 10.55
CA THR A 160 36.24 -2.57 9.09
C THR A 160 35.41 -3.75 8.52
N GLU A 161 35.62 -5.00 8.95
CA GLU A 161 34.95 -6.15 8.34
C GLU A 161 33.42 -6.16 8.56
N LYS A 162 32.96 -5.76 9.74
CA LYS A 162 31.53 -5.67 10.03
C LYS A 162 30.83 -4.55 9.26
N PHE A 163 31.58 -3.48 8.95
CA PHE A 163 31.09 -2.34 8.20
C PHE A 163 30.62 -2.73 6.80
N ILE A 164 31.47 -3.43 6.02
CA ILE A 164 31.16 -3.81 4.63
C ILE A 164 29.86 -4.59 4.53
N ASN A 165 29.65 -5.52 5.44
CA ASN A 165 28.42 -6.31 5.47
C ASN A 165 27.19 -5.47 5.86
N GLN A 166 27.33 -4.58 6.82
CA GLN A 166 26.22 -3.76 7.31
C GLN A 166 25.82 -2.67 6.30
N ILE A 167 26.76 -2.01 5.65
CA ILE A 167 26.46 -1.02 4.61
C ILE A 167 25.82 -1.69 3.39
N SER A 168 26.23 -2.91 3.04
CA SER A 168 25.62 -3.68 1.97
C SER A 168 24.13 -4.00 2.26
N VAL A 169 23.79 -4.28 3.53
CA VAL A 169 22.39 -4.48 3.95
C VAL A 169 21.60 -3.19 3.80
N VAL A 170 22.13 -2.05 4.26
CA VAL A 170 21.46 -0.75 4.13
C VAL A 170 21.25 -0.38 2.66
N ARG A 171 22.27 -0.54 1.81
CA ARG A 171 22.15 -0.32 0.36
C ARG A 171 21.05 -1.17 -0.27
N LYS A 172 20.92 -2.44 0.14
CA LYS A 172 19.86 -3.32 -0.32
C LYS A 172 18.48 -2.83 0.12
N GLU A 173 18.33 -2.41 1.37
CA GLU A 173 17.08 -1.82 1.88
C GLU A 173 16.70 -0.55 1.12
N LEU A 174 17.64 0.37 0.87
CA LEU A 174 17.42 1.58 0.08
C LEU A 174 17.01 1.27 -1.36
N ASN A 175 17.67 0.31 -2.02
CA ASN A 175 17.31 -0.13 -3.36
C ASN A 175 15.90 -0.71 -3.45
N GLN A 176 15.48 -1.48 -2.44
CA GLN A 176 14.12 -2.03 -2.38
C GLN A 176 13.08 -0.93 -2.20
N ARG A 177 13.33 0.07 -1.35
CA ARG A 177 12.45 1.22 -1.14
C ARG A 177 12.34 2.10 -2.38
N SER A 178 13.47 2.41 -3.03
CA SER A 178 13.47 3.17 -4.27
C SER A 178 12.58 2.51 -5.33
N ARG A 179 12.73 1.20 -5.55
CA ARG A 179 11.85 0.44 -6.48
C ARG A 179 10.38 0.46 -6.06
N TYR A 180 10.12 0.35 -4.77
CA TYR A 180 8.77 0.39 -4.23
C TYR A 180 8.08 1.71 -4.52
N TYR A 181 8.75 2.85 -4.25
CA TYR A 181 8.19 4.17 -4.53
C TYR A 181 8.00 4.42 -6.02
N THR A 182 8.97 4.04 -6.86
CA THR A 182 8.79 4.09 -8.32
C THR A 182 7.55 3.34 -8.76
N GLN A 183 7.38 2.10 -8.32
CA GLN A 183 6.23 1.27 -8.70
C GLN A 183 4.89 1.85 -8.20
N LEU A 184 4.84 2.40 -6.99
CA LEU A 184 3.64 3.07 -6.50
C LEU A 184 3.33 4.36 -7.28
N THR A 185 4.36 5.12 -7.67
CA THR A 185 4.21 6.31 -8.52
C THR A 185 3.68 5.92 -9.90
N ASP A 186 4.20 4.85 -10.51
CA ASP A 186 3.72 4.33 -11.78
C ASP A 186 2.25 3.88 -11.69
N MET A 187 1.86 3.22 -10.59
CA MET A 187 0.45 2.86 -10.35
C MET A 187 -0.43 4.10 -10.26
N ALA A 188 -0.02 5.11 -9.51
CA ALA A 188 -0.77 6.37 -9.36
C ALA A 188 -0.87 7.13 -10.70
N ALA A 189 0.22 7.21 -11.47
CA ALA A 189 0.23 7.80 -12.80
C ALA A 189 -0.71 7.05 -13.77
N THR A 190 -0.68 5.73 -13.74
CA THR A 190 -1.56 4.89 -14.56
C THR A 190 -3.05 5.13 -14.22
N ILE A 191 -3.38 5.31 -12.94
CA ILE A 191 -4.74 5.68 -12.52
C ILE A 191 -5.09 7.06 -13.06
N GLN A 192 -4.21 8.04 -12.95
CA GLN A 192 -4.44 9.39 -13.43
C GLN A 192 -4.71 9.45 -14.95
N GLU A 193 -3.95 8.68 -15.72
CA GLU A 193 -4.02 8.68 -17.19
C GLU A 193 -5.24 7.93 -17.72
N ASN A 194 -5.65 6.85 -17.06
CA ASN A 194 -6.62 5.91 -17.63
C ASN A 194 -7.94 5.83 -16.87
N ALA A 195 -8.01 6.37 -15.66
CA ALA A 195 -9.20 6.34 -14.81
C ALA A 195 -9.77 7.73 -14.53
N GLY A 196 -9.39 8.74 -15.30
CA GLY A 196 -9.82 10.13 -15.08
C GLY A 196 -11.35 10.32 -15.12
N GLU A 197 -12.06 9.49 -15.89
CA GLU A 197 -13.53 9.50 -15.94
C GLU A 197 -14.18 8.83 -14.70
N LEU A 198 -13.44 7.97 -13.99
CA LEU A 198 -13.89 7.29 -12.79
C LEU A 198 -13.65 8.11 -11.51
N LEU A 199 -12.76 9.12 -11.60
CA LEU A 199 -12.36 9.97 -10.49
C LEU A 199 -13.08 11.31 -10.56
N ASP A 200 -13.64 11.76 -9.45
CA ASP A 200 -14.10 13.13 -9.33
C ASP A 200 -12.91 14.11 -9.19
N THR A 201 -13.19 15.43 -9.26
CA THR A 201 -12.15 16.46 -9.18
C THR A 201 -11.40 16.45 -7.84
N CYS A 202 -12.08 16.08 -6.76
CA CYS A 202 -11.48 15.99 -5.43
C CYS A 202 -10.47 14.83 -5.39
N SER A 203 -10.86 13.64 -5.85
CA SER A 203 -10.03 12.45 -5.90
C SER A 203 -8.84 12.61 -6.86
N GLN A 204 -9.00 13.34 -7.97
CA GLN A 204 -7.89 13.72 -8.85
C GLN A 204 -6.85 14.58 -8.12
N SER A 205 -7.30 15.57 -7.36
CA SER A 205 -6.39 16.43 -6.57
C SER A 205 -5.68 15.64 -5.47
N ARG A 206 -6.36 14.68 -4.86
CA ARG A 206 -5.79 13.78 -3.84
C ARG A 206 -4.77 12.82 -4.46
N LEU A 207 -5.04 12.29 -5.66
CA LEU A 207 -4.09 11.47 -6.40
C LEU A 207 -2.79 12.22 -6.69
N GLN A 208 -2.88 13.49 -7.10
CA GLN A 208 -1.69 14.34 -7.26
C GLN A 208 -0.92 14.53 -5.95
N TYR A 209 -1.63 14.63 -4.81
CA TYR A 209 -0.97 14.69 -3.51
C TYR A 209 -0.25 13.37 -3.18
N VAL A 210 -0.86 12.22 -3.46
CA VAL A 210 -0.22 10.90 -3.34
C VAL A 210 1.08 10.86 -4.14
N MET A 211 1.03 11.26 -5.43
CA MET A 211 2.21 11.27 -6.30
C MET A 211 3.32 12.16 -5.77
N ARG A 212 3.00 13.39 -5.32
CA ARG A 212 4.00 14.28 -4.69
C ARG A 212 4.63 13.66 -3.44
N ARG A 213 3.84 12.97 -2.63
CA ARG A 213 4.35 12.28 -1.44
C ARG A 213 5.31 11.15 -1.81
N LEU A 214 4.95 10.34 -2.80
CA LEU A 214 5.79 9.24 -3.28
C LEU A 214 7.10 9.73 -3.90
N ASN A 215 7.04 10.77 -4.73
CA ASN A 215 8.22 11.38 -5.34
C ASN A 215 9.18 11.92 -4.26
N ARG A 216 8.67 12.59 -3.24
CA ARG A 216 9.51 13.05 -2.13
C ARG A 216 10.22 11.88 -1.43
N LEU A 217 9.52 10.79 -1.13
CA LEU A 217 10.13 9.60 -0.50
C LEU A 217 11.18 8.95 -1.42
N TYR A 218 10.92 8.94 -2.72
CA TYR A 218 11.89 8.48 -3.70
C TYR A 218 13.15 9.34 -3.69
N ASP A 219 13.02 10.67 -3.74
CA ASP A 219 14.15 11.61 -3.75
C ASP A 219 15.00 11.49 -2.46
N GLU A 220 14.36 11.45 -1.29
CA GLU A 220 15.05 11.22 -0.01
C GLU A 220 15.82 9.88 -0.02
N THR A 221 15.22 8.83 -0.59
CA THR A 221 15.86 7.52 -0.72
C THR A 221 17.05 7.57 -1.67
N GLN A 222 16.97 8.32 -2.76
CA GLN A 222 18.07 8.47 -3.72
C GLN A 222 19.24 9.23 -3.10
N MET A 223 18.99 10.33 -2.38
CA MET A 223 20.04 11.06 -1.65
C MET A 223 20.81 10.15 -0.69
N LEU A 224 20.08 9.31 0.08
CA LEU A 224 20.75 8.36 0.99
C LEU A 224 21.52 7.26 0.25
N ARG A 225 21.05 6.83 -0.93
CA ARG A 225 21.79 5.86 -1.75
C ARG A 225 23.12 6.42 -2.24
N GLU A 226 23.12 7.67 -2.68
CA GLU A 226 24.34 8.38 -3.09
C GLU A 226 25.29 8.54 -1.91
N TYR A 227 24.75 8.92 -0.74
CA TYR A 227 25.52 9.06 0.48
C TYR A 227 26.13 7.73 0.96
N ALA A 228 25.42 6.62 0.82
CA ALA A 228 25.88 5.28 1.18
C ALA A 228 26.79 4.63 0.12
N SER A 229 27.10 5.29 -1.00
CA SER A 229 27.91 4.71 -2.10
C SER A 229 29.37 4.89 -1.88
#